data_195ff5276efd6a6dbd8444cd17e28b62
#
_entry.id   195ff5276efd6a6dbd8444cd17e28b62
#
_cell.length_a   1.000
_cell.length_b   1.000
_cell.length_c   1.000
_cell.angle_alpha   90.00
_cell.angle_beta   90.00
_cell.angle_gamma   90.00
#
_symmetry.space_group_name_H-M   'P 1'
#
loop_
_entity.id
_entity.type
_entity.pdbx_description
1 polymer ?
#
loop_
_entity_poly.entity_id
_entity_poly.type
_entity_poly.pdbx_seq_one_letter_code
_entity_poly.pdbx_strand_id
1 'polypeptide(L)'
;QFGAGLSSSDGVVVGVTINQPNFLGTGNRVNAQVNTGKTNTVYSLSYTDPYFTPDGVSRGFDVYRRDVDTSSNNSIGTYNSKSYGAGVRFGLPLSEKDFFSAGLTGDFTKVDLFSDSPKQYLDYCGNSSGCTSNSLQLAAAWIHDSRDNTLFPNKGVLQRLSAEVALPVLDLEYYKLEYKHTWFKDVTKTFTFMLN
;
A
#
# COMPACT_ATOMS: atom_id res chain seq x y z
N GLN A 1 16.80 -8.14 -4.72
CA GLN A 1 17.50 -7.37 -3.68
C GLN A 1 17.37 -8.13 -2.35
N PHE A 2 18.43 -8.15 -1.58
CA PHE A 2 18.47 -8.70 -0.23
C PHE A 2 18.94 -7.60 0.71
N GLY A 3 18.27 -7.46 1.86
CA GLY A 3 18.62 -6.51 2.91
C GLY A 3 18.50 -7.16 4.27
N ALA A 4 19.41 -6.85 5.17
CA ALA A 4 19.31 -7.20 6.57
C ALA A 4 19.64 -5.96 7.41
N GLY A 5 18.92 -5.78 8.50
CA GLY A 5 19.07 -4.64 9.39
C GLY A 5 18.77 -4.99 10.83
N LEU A 6 19.15 -4.09 11.73
CA LEU A 6 18.80 -4.16 13.14
C LEU A 6 17.85 -3.00 13.45
N SER A 7 16.72 -3.32 14.04
CA SER A 7 15.74 -2.36 14.53
C SER A 7 15.59 -2.49 16.03
N SER A 8 15.45 -1.38 16.75
CA SER A 8 15.24 -1.39 18.20
C SER A 8 13.90 -2.03 18.59
N SER A 9 12.89 -1.94 17.72
CA SER A 9 11.57 -2.53 17.93
C SER A 9 11.46 -3.95 17.39
N ASP A 10 12.02 -4.21 16.19
CA ASP A 10 11.84 -5.46 15.45
C ASP A 10 13.02 -6.44 15.58
N GLY A 11 14.11 -6.03 16.25
CA GLY A 11 15.33 -6.83 16.36
C GLY A 11 16.02 -7.00 15.01
N VAL A 12 16.30 -8.23 14.61
CA VAL A 12 16.86 -8.54 13.29
C VAL A 12 15.72 -8.51 12.26
N VAL A 13 15.85 -7.66 11.26
CA VAL A 13 14.93 -7.58 10.13
C VAL A 13 15.63 -8.08 8.88
N VAL A 14 15.00 -9.00 8.17
CA VAL A 14 15.49 -9.53 6.90
C VAL A 14 14.45 -9.26 5.81
N GLY A 15 14.90 -8.63 4.73
CA GLY A 15 14.07 -8.33 3.57
C GLY A 15 14.62 -8.96 2.31
N VAL A 16 13.76 -9.62 1.57
CA VAL A 16 14.05 -10.14 0.22
C VAL A 16 13.02 -9.56 -0.74
N THR A 17 13.48 -8.91 -1.79
CA THR A 17 12.61 -8.40 -2.86
C THR A 17 13.12 -8.92 -4.21
N ILE A 18 12.24 -9.56 -4.93
CA ILE A 18 12.45 -9.99 -6.31
C ILE A 18 11.57 -9.10 -7.19
N ASN A 19 12.18 -8.34 -8.08
CA ASN A 19 11.47 -7.52 -9.05
C ASN A 19 11.91 -7.94 -10.45
N GLN A 20 11.01 -8.55 -11.19
CA GLN A 20 11.23 -9.01 -12.55
C GLN A 20 10.33 -8.21 -13.50
N PRO A 21 10.88 -7.22 -14.24
CA PRO A 21 10.10 -6.34 -15.10
C PRO A 21 9.67 -6.99 -16.44
N ASN A 22 10.27 -8.12 -16.79
CA ASN A 22 9.95 -8.88 -18.01
C ASN A 22 9.95 -10.38 -17.67
N PHE A 23 8.88 -10.82 -17.02
CA PHE A 23 8.74 -12.20 -16.56
C PHE A 23 8.62 -13.16 -17.76
N LEU A 24 9.57 -14.08 -17.86
CA LEU A 24 9.66 -15.07 -18.94
C LEU A 24 9.61 -14.46 -20.36
N GLY A 25 10.04 -13.21 -20.55
CA GLY A 25 10.04 -12.55 -21.85
C GLY A 25 8.67 -12.03 -22.31
N THR A 26 7.64 -12.07 -21.45
CA THR A 26 6.27 -11.68 -21.79
C THR A 26 6.00 -10.19 -21.71
N GLY A 27 6.93 -9.37 -21.17
CA GLY A 27 6.72 -7.96 -20.86
C GLY A 27 5.97 -7.72 -19.55
N ASN A 28 5.45 -8.78 -18.93
CA ASN A 28 4.72 -8.69 -17.66
C ASN A 28 5.68 -8.53 -16.48
N ARG A 29 5.23 -7.85 -15.44
CA ARG A 29 6.02 -7.57 -14.24
C ARG A 29 5.57 -8.46 -13.10
N VAL A 30 6.53 -9.06 -12.42
CA VAL A 30 6.32 -9.82 -11.18
C VAL A 30 7.16 -9.18 -10.10
N ASN A 31 6.51 -8.87 -8.98
CA ASN A 31 7.18 -8.41 -7.76
C ASN A 31 6.82 -9.36 -6.63
N ALA A 32 7.82 -9.94 -5.98
CA ALA A 32 7.65 -10.74 -4.79
C ALA A 32 8.50 -10.14 -3.66
N GLN A 33 7.89 -9.95 -2.50
CA GLN A 33 8.54 -9.36 -1.36
C GLN A 33 8.27 -10.18 -0.10
N VAL A 34 9.31 -10.42 0.66
CA VAL A 34 9.27 -11.02 1.99
C VAL A 34 10.06 -10.13 2.92
N ASN A 35 9.42 -9.57 3.92
CA ASN A 35 10.06 -8.85 5.01
C ASN A 35 9.70 -9.54 6.31
N THR A 36 10.71 -9.95 7.08
CA THR A 36 10.53 -10.62 8.36
C THR A 36 11.20 -9.81 9.46
N GLY A 37 10.44 -9.48 10.47
CA GLY A 37 10.89 -8.87 11.72
C GLY A 37 10.15 -9.50 12.90
N LYS A 38 10.53 -9.16 14.10
CA LYS A 38 9.90 -9.68 15.30
C LYS A 38 8.46 -9.20 15.44
N THR A 39 8.22 -7.92 15.13
CA THR A 39 6.90 -7.28 15.28
C THR A 39 6.07 -7.32 13.99
N ASN A 40 6.71 -7.32 12.83
CA ASN A 40 6.00 -7.25 11.57
C ASN A 40 6.62 -8.20 10.53
N THR A 41 5.79 -9.07 9.99
CA THR A 41 6.18 -9.96 8.89
C THR A 41 5.21 -9.77 7.73
N VAL A 42 5.74 -9.50 6.54
CA VAL A 42 4.95 -9.24 5.32
C VAL A 42 5.43 -10.15 4.20
N TYR A 43 4.49 -10.83 3.58
CA TYR A 43 4.66 -11.54 2.32
C TYR A 43 3.76 -10.88 1.29
N SER A 44 4.28 -10.52 0.15
CA SER A 44 3.47 -9.99 -0.94
C SER A 44 3.93 -10.51 -2.29
N LEU A 45 2.99 -10.76 -3.18
CA LEU A 45 3.20 -11.11 -4.57
C LEU A 45 2.29 -10.26 -5.43
N SER A 46 2.88 -9.59 -6.41
CA SER A 46 2.19 -8.72 -7.34
C SER A 46 2.55 -9.13 -8.77
N TYR A 47 1.56 -9.29 -9.61
CA TYR A 47 1.68 -9.49 -11.04
C TYR A 47 1.03 -8.32 -11.76
N THR A 48 1.67 -7.79 -12.79
CA THR A 48 1.13 -6.70 -13.60
C THR A 48 1.39 -6.95 -15.07
N ASP A 49 0.33 -6.95 -15.85
CA ASP A 49 0.33 -6.90 -17.29
C ASP A 49 0.16 -5.41 -17.70
N PRO A 50 1.23 -4.74 -18.15
CA PRO A 50 1.18 -3.30 -18.45
C PRO A 50 0.43 -2.99 -19.75
N TYR A 51 0.21 -3.97 -20.61
CA TYR A 51 -0.43 -3.83 -21.93
C TYR A 51 -1.55 -4.86 -22.10
N PHE A 52 -2.41 -4.98 -21.08
CA PHE A 52 -3.57 -5.87 -21.15
C PHE A 52 -4.48 -5.56 -22.34
N THR A 53 -4.55 -4.29 -22.73
CA THR A 53 -5.17 -3.87 -23.99
C THR A 53 -4.17 -3.11 -24.87
N PRO A 54 -4.36 -3.08 -26.20
CA PRO A 54 -3.51 -2.30 -27.12
C PRO A 54 -3.43 -0.81 -26.77
N ASP A 55 -4.47 -0.25 -26.16
CA ASP A 55 -4.55 1.16 -25.75
C ASP A 55 -3.76 1.47 -24.46
N GLY A 56 -3.01 0.49 -23.93
CA GLY A 56 -2.14 0.67 -22.77
C GLY A 56 -2.85 0.56 -21.42
N VAL A 57 -4.05 0.01 -21.37
CA VAL A 57 -4.69 -0.35 -20.09
C VAL A 57 -3.88 -1.46 -19.43
N SER A 58 -3.44 -1.24 -18.21
CA SER A 58 -2.74 -2.24 -17.42
C SER A 58 -3.72 -3.00 -16.51
N ARG A 59 -3.40 -4.27 -16.25
CA ARG A 59 -4.11 -5.12 -15.29
C ARG A 59 -3.12 -5.70 -14.29
N GLY A 60 -3.44 -5.62 -13.01
CA GLY A 60 -2.64 -6.17 -11.92
C GLY A 60 -3.42 -7.07 -11.00
N PHE A 61 -2.71 -8.04 -10.42
CA PHE A 61 -3.20 -8.90 -9.35
C PHE A 61 -2.21 -8.82 -8.19
N ASP A 62 -2.74 -8.69 -6.99
CA ASP A 62 -1.97 -8.60 -5.77
C ASP A 62 -2.48 -9.62 -4.75
N VAL A 63 -1.58 -10.30 -4.08
CA VAL A 63 -1.89 -11.11 -2.89
C VAL A 63 -0.87 -10.79 -1.82
N TYR A 64 -1.32 -10.70 -0.58
CA TYR A 64 -0.44 -10.45 0.54
C TYR A 64 -0.90 -11.15 1.81
N ARG A 65 0.06 -11.35 2.69
CA ARG A 65 -0.14 -11.71 4.07
C ARG A 65 0.71 -10.79 4.93
N ARG A 66 0.10 -10.27 6.00
CA ARG A 66 0.77 -9.47 7.02
C ARG A 66 0.47 -10.03 8.39
N ASP A 67 1.50 -10.31 9.14
CA ASP A 67 1.42 -10.71 10.54
C ASP A 67 2.07 -9.60 11.38
N VAL A 68 1.32 -9.01 12.30
CA VAL A 68 1.80 -7.99 13.25
C VAL A 68 1.67 -8.56 14.65
N ASP A 69 2.78 -8.59 15.37
CA ASP A 69 2.86 -9.05 16.77
C ASP A 69 3.50 -7.96 17.62
N THR A 70 2.69 -7.27 18.41
CA THR A 70 3.16 -6.22 19.31
C THR A 70 3.36 -6.71 20.74
N SER A 71 3.15 -8.00 21.01
CA SER A 71 3.23 -8.59 22.36
C SER A 71 4.58 -8.40 23.07
N SER A 72 5.63 -8.16 22.30
CA SER A 72 6.97 -7.92 22.81
C SER A 72 7.34 -6.44 22.98
N ASN A 73 6.44 -5.51 22.65
CA ASN A 73 6.71 -4.08 22.64
C ASN A 73 5.77 -3.34 23.61
N ASN A 74 6.16 -3.28 24.89
CA ASN A 74 5.38 -2.70 25.99
C ASN A 74 4.98 -1.21 25.80
N SER A 75 5.45 -0.56 24.71
CA SER A 75 5.24 0.88 24.49
C SER A 75 3.98 1.21 23.69
N ILE A 76 3.35 0.23 23.03
CA ILE A 76 2.27 0.50 22.04
C ILE A 76 0.94 -0.18 22.43
N GLY A 77 0.93 -0.99 23.48
CA GLY A 77 -0.19 -1.87 23.83
C GLY A 77 -0.09 -3.20 23.08
N THR A 78 -0.59 -4.26 23.70
CA THR A 78 -0.40 -5.63 23.24
C THR A 78 -1.57 -6.06 22.38
N TYR A 79 -1.33 -6.36 21.12
CA TYR A 79 -2.29 -7.03 20.23
C TYR A 79 -1.54 -7.79 19.14
N ASN A 80 -2.19 -8.81 18.58
CA ASN A 80 -1.71 -9.49 17.39
C ASN A 80 -2.72 -9.33 16.26
N SER A 81 -2.23 -9.11 15.06
CA SER A 81 -3.08 -9.00 13.88
C SER A 81 -2.52 -9.85 12.75
N LYS A 82 -3.38 -10.63 12.12
CA LYS A 82 -3.07 -11.43 10.93
C LYS A 82 -4.01 -11.05 9.82
N SER A 83 -3.46 -10.48 8.75
CA SER A 83 -4.24 -10.03 7.59
C SER A 83 -3.84 -10.83 6.35
N TYR A 84 -4.83 -11.16 5.55
CA TYR A 84 -4.67 -11.74 4.21
C TYR A 84 -5.47 -10.89 3.24
N GLY A 85 -4.87 -10.55 2.12
CA GLY A 85 -5.56 -9.79 1.10
C GLY A 85 -5.28 -10.29 -0.29
N ALA A 86 -6.28 -10.14 -1.16
CA ALA A 86 -6.16 -10.36 -2.59
C ALA A 86 -6.92 -9.27 -3.33
N GLY A 87 -6.34 -8.78 -4.42
CA GLY A 87 -6.95 -7.69 -5.18
C GLY A 87 -6.65 -7.77 -6.66
N VAL A 88 -7.50 -7.08 -7.42
CA VAL A 88 -7.31 -6.78 -8.83
C VAL A 88 -7.31 -5.28 -9.02
N ARG A 89 -6.43 -4.78 -9.88
CA ARG A 89 -6.36 -3.36 -10.24
C ARG A 89 -6.22 -3.19 -11.74
N PHE A 90 -6.76 -2.07 -12.21
CA PHE A 90 -6.62 -1.61 -13.59
C PHE A 90 -6.02 -0.21 -13.58
N GLY A 91 -5.17 0.07 -14.56
CA GLY A 91 -4.58 1.38 -14.74
C GLY A 91 -4.79 1.85 -16.17
N LEU A 92 -5.28 3.06 -16.32
CA LEU A 92 -5.60 3.70 -17.60
C LEU A 92 -4.72 4.95 -17.77
N PRO A 93 -3.86 5.01 -18.77
CA PRO A 93 -3.24 6.26 -19.19
C PRO A 93 -4.30 7.11 -19.92
N LEU A 94 -4.75 8.20 -19.29
CA LEU A 94 -5.73 9.11 -19.88
C LEU A 94 -5.05 10.12 -20.84
N SER A 95 -3.83 10.51 -20.52
CA SER A 95 -2.97 11.37 -21.31
C SER A 95 -1.49 11.12 -20.97
N GLU A 96 -0.56 11.84 -21.61
CA GLU A 96 0.86 11.79 -21.26
C GLU A 96 1.14 12.21 -19.80
N LYS A 97 0.25 13.00 -19.21
CA LYS A 97 0.39 13.56 -17.86
C LYS A 97 -0.61 13.00 -16.86
N ASP A 98 -1.66 12.34 -17.33
CA ASP A 98 -2.77 11.89 -16.50
C ASP A 98 -2.89 10.38 -16.52
N PHE A 99 -2.92 9.81 -15.34
CA PHE A 99 -3.09 8.39 -15.12
C PHE A 99 -4.24 8.14 -14.14
N PHE A 100 -5.15 7.25 -14.49
CA PHE A 100 -6.22 6.80 -13.62
C PHE A 100 -6.01 5.32 -13.25
N SER A 101 -6.31 4.96 -12.02
CA SER A 101 -6.33 3.57 -11.58
C SER A 101 -7.57 3.27 -10.76
N ALA A 102 -8.07 2.06 -10.89
CA ALA A 102 -9.14 1.53 -10.06
C ALA A 102 -8.84 0.09 -9.67
N GLY A 103 -9.25 -0.32 -8.49
CA GLY A 103 -9.01 -1.66 -7.99
C GLY A 103 -10.04 -2.11 -6.95
N LEU A 104 -10.19 -3.42 -6.84
CA LEU A 104 -11.00 -4.08 -5.84
C LEU A 104 -10.11 -5.03 -5.04
N THR A 105 -10.13 -4.93 -3.72
CA THR A 105 -9.31 -5.72 -2.81
C THR A 105 -10.18 -6.29 -1.69
N GLY A 106 -10.11 -7.60 -1.48
CA GLY A 106 -10.61 -8.24 -0.28
C GLY A 106 -9.50 -8.32 0.77
N ASP A 107 -9.78 -7.85 1.97
CA ASP A 107 -8.91 -7.94 3.14
C ASP A 107 -9.62 -8.71 4.25
N PHE A 108 -8.94 -9.71 4.80
CA PHE A 108 -9.42 -10.57 5.86
C PHE A 108 -8.44 -10.47 7.02
N THR A 109 -8.86 -9.80 8.08
CA THR A 109 -8.03 -9.52 9.23
C THR A 109 -8.60 -10.19 10.48
N LYS A 110 -7.75 -10.94 11.18
CA LYS A 110 -8.01 -11.45 12.53
C LYS A 110 -7.16 -10.67 13.52
N VAL A 111 -7.80 -10.18 14.56
CA VAL A 111 -7.15 -9.46 15.66
C VAL A 111 -7.31 -10.30 16.93
N ASP A 112 -6.20 -10.62 17.58
CA ASP A 112 -6.18 -11.26 18.89
C ASP A 112 -5.78 -10.19 19.93
N LEU A 113 -6.59 -10.04 20.98
CA LEU A 113 -6.47 -9.03 22.02
C LEU A 113 -6.08 -9.66 23.36
N PHE A 114 -5.40 -8.85 24.15
CA PHE A 114 -4.93 -9.18 25.50
C PHE A 114 -5.52 -8.20 26.52
N SER A 115 -5.31 -8.47 27.81
CA SER A 115 -5.85 -7.65 28.90
C SER A 115 -5.33 -6.20 28.92
N ASP A 116 -4.17 -5.96 28.34
CA ASP A 116 -3.49 -4.67 28.21
C ASP A 116 -3.63 -4.02 26.80
N SER A 117 -4.48 -4.61 25.95
CA SER A 117 -4.79 -4.04 24.65
C SER A 117 -5.47 -2.68 24.77
N PRO A 118 -5.24 -1.75 23.80
CA PRO A 118 -5.91 -0.45 23.79
C PRO A 118 -7.43 -0.57 23.84
N LYS A 119 -8.09 0.26 24.67
CA LYS A 119 -9.55 0.22 24.86
C LYS A 119 -10.34 0.29 23.55
N GLN A 120 -9.87 1.05 22.57
CA GLN A 120 -10.52 1.19 21.27
C GLN A 120 -10.66 -0.17 20.55
N TYR A 121 -9.65 -1.03 20.63
CA TYR A 121 -9.72 -2.38 20.06
C TYR A 121 -10.61 -3.32 20.88
N LEU A 122 -10.56 -3.21 22.20
CA LEU A 122 -11.45 -3.97 23.11
C LEU A 122 -12.91 -3.61 22.85
N ASP A 123 -13.23 -2.31 22.75
CA ASP A 123 -14.57 -1.82 22.45
C ASP A 123 -15.05 -2.27 21.06
N TYR A 124 -14.19 -2.19 20.05
CA TYR A 124 -14.48 -2.65 18.70
C TYR A 124 -14.80 -4.16 18.65
N CYS A 125 -14.06 -4.96 19.39
CA CYS A 125 -14.26 -6.42 19.47
C CYS A 125 -15.30 -6.84 20.54
N GLY A 126 -16.07 -5.90 21.12
CA GLY A 126 -17.09 -6.21 22.11
C GLY A 126 -16.54 -6.82 23.39
N ASN A 127 -15.36 -6.38 23.83
CA ASN A 127 -14.62 -6.87 25.01
C ASN A 127 -14.28 -8.38 24.95
N SER A 128 -14.22 -8.94 23.75
CA SER A 128 -13.77 -10.32 23.54
C SER A 128 -12.25 -10.39 23.40
N SER A 129 -11.68 -11.58 23.56
CA SER A 129 -10.23 -11.82 23.39
C SER A 129 -9.73 -11.69 21.96
N GLY A 130 -10.59 -11.33 21.02
CA GLY A 130 -10.26 -11.07 19.63
C GLY A 130 -11.49 -11.07 18.75
N CYS A 131 -11.32 -10.57 17.54
CA CYS A 131 -12.38 -10.52 16.54
C CYS A 131 -11.81 -10.62 15.12
N THR A 132 -12.70 -10.80 14.15
CA THR A 132 -12.39 -10.66 12.73
C THR A 132 -12.85 -9.30 12.23
N SER A 133 -12.10 -8.76 11.28
CA SER A 133 -12.41 -7.49 10.62
C SER A 133 -12.14 -7.67 9.14
N ASN A 134 -13.18 -7.97 8.40
CA ASN A 134 -13.08 -8.26 6.98
C ASN A 134 -13.62 -7.07 6.18
N SER A 135 -13.00 -6.76 5.05
CA SER A 135 -13.45 -5.67 4.18
C SER A 135 -13.31 -6.00 2.71
N LEU A 136 -14.22 -5.47 1.92
CA LEU A 136 -14.13 -5.44 0.46
C LEU A 136 -13.96 -3.97 0.06
N GLN A 137 -12.77 -3.62 -0.41
CA GLN A 137 -12.33 -2.25 -0.65
C GLN A 137 -12.34 -1.96 -2.15
N LEU A 138 -13.07 -0.93 -2.53
CA LEU A 138 -13.00 -0.32 -3.86
C LEU A 138 -12.13 0.92 -3.76
N ALA A 139 -11.03 0.94 -4.50
CA ALA A 139 -10.10 2.08 -4.54
C ALA A 139 -10.03 2.65 -5.94
N ALA A 140 -9.93 3.98 -6.03
CA ALA A 140 -9.65 4.70 -7.26
C ALA A 140 -8.63 5.80 -7.01
N ALA A 141 -7.76 6.06 -7.97
CA ALA A 141 -6.80 7.15 -7.89
C ALA A 141 -6.59 7.79 -9.26
N TRP A 142 -6.50 9.12 -9.24
CA TRP A 142 -6.07 9.92 -10.38
C TRP A 142 -4.77 10.62 -10.04
N ILE A 143 -3.83 10.60 -10.98
CA ILE A 143 -2.51 11.20 -10.85
C ILE A 143 -2.32 12.12 -12.06
N HIS A 144 -1.97 13.37 -11.80
CA HIS A 144 -1.51 14.32 -12.80
C HIS A 144 -0.04 14.68 -12.53
N ASP A 145 0.83 14.40 -13.48
CA ASP A 145 2.26 14.68 -13.39
C ASP A 145 2.70 15.53 -14.58
N SER A 146 2.92 16.82 -14.32
CA SER A 146 3.41 17.77 -15.32
C SER A 146 4.83 18.28 -15.01
N ARG A 147 5.58 17.57 -14.16
CA ARG A 147 6.95 17.91 -13.81
C ARG A 147 7.87 17.78 -15.02
N ASP A 148 8.82 18.68 -15.13
CA ASP A 148 9.85 18.65 -16.17
C ASP A 148 10.85 17.49 -16.02
N ASN A 149 11.06 17.03 -14.79
CA ASN A 149 11.92 15.89 -14.47
C ASN A 149 11.35 15.13 -13.27
N THR A 150 11.37 13.80 -13.34
CA THR A 150 10.83 12.94 -12.28
C THR A 150 11.74 12.85 -11.06
N LEU A 151 13.06 12.87 -11.26
CA LEU A 151 14.06 12.73 -10.19
C LEU A 151 14.43 14.07 -9.55
N PHE A 152 14.66 15.09 -10.39
CA PHE A 152 15.06 16.42 -9.95
C PHE A 152 14.16 17.48 -10.62
N PRO A 153 12.90 17.59 -10.19
CA PRO A 153 11.96 18.52 -10.77
C PRO A 153 12.34 19.97 -10.43
N ASN A 154 12.35 20.84 -11.43
CA ASN A 154 12.55 22.27 -11.26
C ASN A 154 11.23 23.04 -11.41
N LYS A 155 10.33 22.55 -12.24
CA LYS A 155 9.03 23.15 -12.49
C LYS A 155 7.97 22.11 -12.77
N GLY A 156 6.71 22.50 -12.57
CA GLY A 156 5.54 21.66 -12.82
C GLY A 156 4.80 21.27 -11.55
N VAL A 157 3.86 20.38 -11.69
CA VAL A 157 2.94 19.98 -10.62
C VAL A 157 2.81 18.47 -10.61
N LEU A 158 2.78 17.90 -9.43
CA LEU A 158 2.35 16.53 -9.17
C LEU A 158 1.10 16.58 -8.28
N GLN A 159 -0.01 16.10 -8.80
CA GLN A 159 -1.27 15.97 -8.06
C GLN A 159 -1.68 14.52 -7.97
N ARG A 160 -2.22 14.14 -6.83
CA ARG A 160 -2.81 12.82 -6.64
C ARG A 160 -4.11 12.96 -5.86
N LEU A 161 -5.20 12.51 -6.44
CA LEU A 161 -6.48 12.34 -5.77
C LEU A 161 -6.75 10.85 -5.66
N SER A 162 -6.99 10.36 -4.46
CA SER A 162 -7.35 8.96 -4.22
C SER A 162 -8.58 8.86 -3.33
N ALA A 163 -9.44 7.94 -3.68
CA ALA A 163 -10.65 7.59 -2.93
C ALA A 163 -10.65 6.08 -2.68
N GLU A 164 -11.06 5.69 -1.49
CA GLU A 164 -11.22 4.31 -1.07
C GLU A 164 -12.52 4.17 -0.30
N VAL A 165 -13.28 3.15 -0.61
CA VAL A 165 -14.55 2.83 0.05
C VAL A 165 -14.54 1.35 0.41
N ALA A 166 -14.69 1.04 1.68
CA ALA A 166 -15.03 -0.30 2.11
C ALA A 166 -16.53 -0.52 1.94
N LEU A 167 -16.90 -1.48 1.11
CA LEU A 167 -18.28 -1.77 0.78
C LEU A 167 -18.99 -2.42 1.98
N PRO A 168 -20.26 -2.06 2.28
CA PRO A 168 -21.02 -2.56 3.42
C PRO A 168 -21.53 -4.00 3.18
N VAL A 169 -20.64 -4.89 2.72
CA VAL A 169 -20.94 -6.30 2.46
C VAL A 169 -20.21 -7.24 3.42
N LEU A 170 -19.23 -6.70 4.17
CA LEU A 170 -18.45 -7.40 5.18
C LEU A 170 -18.46 -6.58 6.50
N ASP A 171 -17.46 -6.81 7.37
CA ASP A 171 -17.47 -6.27 8.74
C ASP A 171 -17.16 -4.77 8.80
N LEU A 172 -16.37 -4.26 7.85
CA LEU A 172 -15.95 -2.86 7.83
C LEU A 172 -16.68 -2.04 6.77
N GLU A 173 -17.12 -0.85 7.19
CA GLU A 173 -17.66 0.18 6.34
C GLU A 173 -16.95 1.50 6.62
N TYR A 174 -16.27 2.05 5.64
CA TYR A 174 -15.62 3.36 5.73
C TYR A 174 -15.39 3.97 4.35
N TYR A 175 -15.13 5.26 4.34
CA TYR A 175 -14.60 5.94 3.16
C TYR A 175 -13.36 6.74 3.54
N LYS A 176 -12.43 6.84 2.59
CA LYS A 176 -11.21 7.64 2.70
C LYS A 176 -11.03 8.43 1.43
N LEU A 177 -10.81 9.72 1.56
CA LEU A 177 -10.47 10.62 0.46
C LEU A 177 -9.14 11.30 0.81
N GLU A 178 -8.20 11.26 -0.12
CA GLU A 178 -6.88 11.85 0.07
C GLU A 178 -6.50 12.64 -1.18
N TYR A 179 -6.10 13.88 -0.98
CA TYR A 179 -5.57 14.74 -2.02
C TYR A 179 -4.17 15.19 -1.64
N LYS A 180 -3.21 14.96 -2.55
CA LYS A 180 -1.84 15.44 -2.44
C LYS A 180 -1.53 16.34 -3.61
N HIS A 181 -0.92 17.49 -3.32
CA HIS A 181 -0.52 18.47 -4.30
C HIS A 181 0.92 18.90 -4.02
N THR A 182 1.79 18.70 -5.00
CA THR A 182 3.18 19.16 -4.92
C THR A 182 3.47 20.07 -6.12
N TRP A 183 3.88 21.29 -5.85
CA TRP A 183 4.22 22.28 -6.86
C TRP A 183 5.70 22.63 -6.82
N PHE A 184 6.31 22.67 -8.00
CA PHE A 184 7.70 23.03 -8.20
C PHE A 184 7.81 24.27 -9.07
N LYS A 185 8.66 25.21 -8.65
CA LYS A 185 8.95 26.44 -9.38
C LYS A 185 10.44 26.76 -9.28
N ASP A 186 11.09 26.91 -10.41
CA ASP A 186 12.44 27.44 -10.49
C ASP A 186 12.45 28.93 -10.06
N VAL A 187 13.21 29.24 -9.04
CA VAL A 187 13.43 30.62 -8.59
C VAL A 187 14.71 31.19 -9.21
N THR A 188 15.72 30.33 -9.28
CA THR A 188 16.98 30.62 -9.98
C THR A 188 17.49 29.33 -10.63
N LYS A 189 18.53 29.41 -11.45
CA LYS A 189 19.17 28.21 -12.05
C LYS A 189 19.64 27.14 -11.01
N THR A 190 19.79 27.55 -9.76
CA THR A 190 20.33 26.69 -8.68
C THR A 190 19.31 26.39 -7.59
N PHE A 191 18.23 27.16 -7.48
CA PHE A 191 17.24 27.03 -6.43
C PHE A 191 15.85 26.77 -7.00
N THR A 192 15.25 25.66 -6.55
CA THR A 192 13.86 25.30 -6.83
C THR A 192 13.03 25.45 -5.56
N PHE A 193 11.91 26.13 -5.65
CA PHE A 193 10.91 26.19 -4.60
C PHE A 193 9.94 25.01 -4.75
N MET A 194 9.66 24.33 -3.63
CA MET A 194 8.70 23.24 -3.56
C MET A 194 7.65 23.56 -2.49
N LEU A 195 6.38 23.43 -2.86
CA LEU A 195 5.23 23.48 -1.96
C LEU A 195 4.51 22.13 -2.00
N ASN A 196 4.25 21.55 -0.83
CA ASN A 196 3.53 20.28 -0.68
C ASN A 196 2.34 20.47 0.28
#